data_7f835ee616238811cae3ebf2b75bfbc8
#
_entry.id   7f835ee616238811cae3ebf2b75bfbc8
#
_cell.length_a   1.000
_cell.length_b   1.000
_cell.length_c   1.000
_cell.angle_alpha   90.00
_cell.angle_beta   90.00
_cell.angle_gamma   90.00
#
_symmetry.space_group_name_H-M   'P 1'
#
loop_
_entity.id
_entity.type
_entity.pdbx_description
1 polymer ?
#
loop_
_entity_poly.entity_id
_entity_poly.type
_entity_poly.pdbx_seq_one_letter_code
_entity_poly.pdbx_strand_id
1 'polypeptide(L)'
;MRVIIADDSDMMRERLQQMLCNITKVELVGSFRNGIETLAAMRTLKPDLAIIDNKMPGKTGIEVLKEIREENFSFKIMLLTFYASDLYRNQAMKSGADFFFSKVDDFEKIPEVIDDLLI
;
A
#
# COMPACT_ATOMS: atom_id res chain seq x y z
N MET A 1 -2.61 -10.40 -10.64
CA MET A 1 -1.97 -9.21 -10.00
C MET A 1 -1.40 -9.61 -8.66
N ARG A 2 -0.12 -9.38 -8.48
CA ARG A 2 0.58 -9.68 -7.23
C ARG A 2 0.52 -8.45 -6.33
N VAL A 3 0.02 -8.64 -5.12
CA VAL A 3 -0.23 -7.53 -4.17
C VAL A 3 0.47 -7.80 -2.85
N ILE A 4 1.10 -6.78 -2.27
CA ILE A 4 1.56 -6.81 -0.88
C ILE A 4 0.78 -5.78 -0.08
N ILE A 5 0.63 -6.05 1.21
CA ILE A 5 0.01 -5.13 2.17
C ILE A 5 0.95 -4.89 3.34
N ALA A 6 0.88 -3.70 3.91
CA ALA A 6 1.67 -3.34 5.07
C ALA A 6 0.89 -2.41 6.00
N ASP A 7 0.77 -2.81 7.25
CA ASP A 7 0.08 -2.06 8.30
C ASP A 7 0.52 -2.63 9.65
N ASP A 8 0.74 -1.82 10.65
CA ASP A 8 1.11 -2.31 11.98
C ASP A 8 -0.07 -2.90 12.76
N SER A 9 -1.30 -2.67 12.30
CA SER A 9 -2.52 -3.23 12.89
C SER A 9 -2.83 -4.60 12.31
N ASP A 10 -2.82 -5.63 13.16
CA ASP A 10 -3.20 -6.99 12.77
C ASP A 10 -4.63 -7.03 12.22
N MET A 11 -5.55 -6.29 12.86
CA MET A 11 -6.94 -6.22 12.44
C MET A 11 -7.07 -5.63 11.03
N MET A 12 -6.32 -4.58 10.74
CA MET A 12 -6.37 -3.93 9.42
C MET A 12 -5.79 -4.85 8.34
N ARG A 13 -4.68 -5.53 8.62
CA ARG A 13 -4.14 -6.50 7.68
C ARG A 13 -5.13 -7.63 7.39
N GLU A 14 -5.84 -8.12 8.41
CA GLU A 14 -6.90 -9.13 8.20
C GLU A 14 -8.03 -8.61 7.32
N ARG A 15 -8.48 -7.39 7.55
CA ARG A 15 -9.53 -6.77 6.73
C ARG A 15 -9.11 -6.65 5.27
N LEU A 16 -7.89 -6.19 5.04
CA LEU A 16 -7.34 -6.08 3.69
C LEU A 16 -7.21 -7.45 3.04
N GLN A 17 -6.72 -8.42 3.77
CA GLN A 17 -6.56 -9.79 3.28
C GLN A 17 -7.89 -10.40 2.89
N GLN A 18 -8.93 -10.27 3.71
CA GLN A 18 -10.26 -10.77 3.41
C GLN A 18 -10.85 -10.10 2.17
N MET A 19 -10.68 -8.80 2.04
CA MET A 19 -11.17 -8.06 0.88
C MET A 19 -10.47 -8.52 -0.39
N LEU A 20 -9.14 -8.63 -0.36
CA LEU A 20 -8.34 -9.03 -1.53
C LEU A 20 -8.58 -10.47 -1.94
N CYS A 21 -8.82 -11.35 -0.97
CA CYS A 21 -9.12 -12.76 -1.18
C CYS A 21 -10.39 -12.98 -2.02
N ASN A 22 -11.31 -12.02 -2.01
CA ASN A 22 -12.55 -12.07 -2.80
C ASN A 22 -12.38 -11.59 -4.24
N ILE A 23 -11.20 -11.09 -4.60
CA ILE A 23 -10.92 -10.62 -5.95
C ILE A 23 -10.13 -11.71 -6.68
N THR A 24 -10.76 -12.37 -7.64
CA THR A 24 -10.25 -13.59 -8.27
C THR A 24 -8.86 -13.44 -8.89
N LYS A 25 -8.57 -12.28 -9.49
CA LYS A 25 -7.30 -12.06 -10.21
C LYS A 25 -6.19 -11.48 -9.34
N VAL A 26 -6.41 -11.41 -8.03
CA VAL A 26 -5.42 -10.91 -7.06
C VAL A 26 -4.78 -12.07 -6.31
N GLU A 27 -3.45 -12.03 -6.23
CA GLU A 27 -2.65 -12.92 -5.40
C GLU A 27 -1.94 -12.09 -4.34
N LEU A 28 -2.27 -12.31 -3.07
CA LEU A 28 -1.58 -11.66 -1.96
C LEU A 28 -0.26 -12.39 -1.72
N VAL A 29 0.85 -11.73 -2.00
CA VAL A 29 2.19 -12.34 -1.93
C VAL A 29 2.96 -11.97 -0.68
N GLY A 30 2.46 -11.04 0.12
CA GLY A 30 3.10 -10.67 1.38
C GLY A 30 2.26 -9.74 2.23
N SER A 31 2.45 -9.84 3.54
CA SER A 31 1.77 -9.02 4.55
C SER A 31 2.79 -8.65 5.63
N PHE A 32 3.01 -7.37 5.85
CA PHE A 32 4.09 -6.85 6.69
C PHE A 32 3.57 -5.87 7.71
N ARG A 33 4.30 -5.74 8.84
CA ARG A 33 3.87 -4.90 9.96
C ARG A 33 4.76 -3.68 10.21
N ASN A 34 5.86 -3.57 9.51
CA ASN A 34 6.78 -2.44 9.66
C ASN A 34 7.38 -2.03 8.33
N GLY A 35 7.93 -0.80 8.29
CA GLY A 35 8.43 -0.23 7.05
C GLY A 35 9.71 -0.89 6.53
N ILE A 36 10.56 -1.37 7.41
CA ILE A 36 11.83 -2.01 7.02
C ILE A 36 11.56 -3.32 6.28
N GLU A 37 10.68 -4.17 6.82
CA GLU A 37 10.30 -5.42 6.17
C GLU A 37 9.56 -5.17 4.86
N THR A 38 8.71 -4.13 4.84
CA THR A 38 7.95 -3.76 3.64
C THR A 38 8.90 -3.35 2.52
N LEU A 39 9.87 -2.52 2.81
CA LEU A 39 10.83 -2.06 1.82
C LEU A 39 11.67 -3.23 1.26
N ALA A 40 12.14 -4.12 2.14
CA ALA A 40 12.88 -5.31 1.73
C ALA A 40 12.04 -6.20 0.82
N ALA A 41 10.77 -6.40 1.16
CA ALA A 41 9.84 -7.20 0.36
C ALA A 41 9.55 -6.58 -0.99
N MET A 42 9.41 -5.27 -1.07
CA MET A 42 9.23 -4.56 -2.33
C MET A 42 10.38 -4.82 -3.31
N ARG A 43 11.61 -4.78 -2.80
CA ARG A 43 12.81 -5.03 -3.61
C ARG A 43 12.88 -6.46 -4.12
N THR A 44 12.50 -7.41 -3.28
CA THR A 44 12.60 -8.84 -3.55
C THR A 44 11.43 -9.36 -4.38
N LEU A 45 10.21 -9.03 -3.97
CA LEU A 45 8.98 -9.55 -4.56
C LEU A 45 8.53 -8.79 -5.80
N LYS A 46 8.88 -7.53 -5.90
CA LYS A 46 8.48 -6.65 -7.01
C LYS A 46 6.99 -6.80 -7.34
N PRO A 47 6.11 -6.41 -6.41
CA PRO A 47 4.66 -6.59 -6.60
C PRO A 47 4.14 -5.70 -7.73
N ASP A 48 2.93 -5.99 -8.18
CA ASP A 48 2.22 -5.10 -9.11
C ASP A 48 1.59 -3.92 -8.36
N LEU A 49 1.12 -4.18 -7.14
CA LEU A 49 0.51 -3.17 -6.27
C LEU A 49 0.95 -3.38 -4.82
N ALA A 50 1.31 -2.30 -4.16
CA ALA A 50 1.56 -2.28 -2.72
C ALA A 50 0.53 -1.37 -2.03
N ILE A 51 -0.16 -1.89 -1.03
CA ILE A 51 -1.09 -1.11 -0.20
C ILE A 51 -0.44 -0.95 1.16
N ILE A 52 -0.01 0.25 1.49
CA ILE A 52 0.79 0.48 2.68
C ILE A 52 0.22 1.60 3.56
N ASP A 53 0.31 1.41 4.87
CA ASP A 53 0.00 2.45 5.85
C ASP A 53 1.18 3.42 5.96
N ASN A 54 0.91 4.67 6.30
CA ASN A 54 1.97 5.62 6.58
C ASN A 54 2.59 5.41 7.96
N LYS A 55 1.78 5.16 8.98
CA LYS A 55 2.25 5.07 10.37
C LYS A 55 2.66 3.64 10.72
N MET A 56 3.93 3.33 10.52
CA MET A 56 4.52 2.02 10.82
C MET A 56 5.82 2.18 11.59
N PRO A 57 6.17 1.21 12.46
CA PRO A 57 7.49 1.20 13.09
C PRO A 57 8.62 1.05 12.05
N GLY A 58 9.78 1.54 12.41
CA GLY A 58 10.99 1.44 11.60
C GLY A 58 11.06 2.54 10.54
N LYS A 59 10.21 2.46 9.52
CA LYS A 59 10.07 3.48 8.49
C LYS A 59 8.60 3.77 8.26
N THR A 60 8.26 5.04 8.02
CA THR A 60 6.90 5.42 7.63
C THR A 60 6.63 4.99 6.19
N GLY A 61 5.35 4.91 5.82
CA GLY A 61 4.97 4.61 4.44
C GLY A 61 5.56 5.59 3.44
N ILE A 62 5.58 6.88 3.77
CA ILE A 62 6.17 7.92 2.92
C ILE A 62 7.68 7.71 2.76
N GLU A 63 8.39 7.35 3.84
CA GLU A 63 9.82 7.04 3.76
C GLU A 63 10.10 5.83 2.86
N VAL A 64 9.30 4.77 3.01
CA VAL A 64 9.38 3.58 2.15
C VAL A 64 9.16 3.96 0.69
N LEU A 65 8.12 4.75 0.44
CA LEU A 65 7.77 5.22 -0.90
C LEU A 65 8.91 5.99 -1.56
N LYS A 66 9.51 6.94 -0.83
CA LYS A 66 10.63 7.71 -1.34
C LYS A 66 11.81 6.83 -1.72
N GLU A 67 12.19 5.91 -0.84
CA GLU A 67 13.33 5.02 -1.08
C GLU A 67 13.09 4.12 -2.29
N ILE A 68 11.91 3.53 -2.40
CA ILE A 68 11.62 2.63 -3.52
C ILE A 68 11.60 3.36 -4.86
N ARG A 69 11.09 4.59 -4.88
CA ARG A 69 11.08 5.41 -6.10
C ARG A 69 12.48 5.87 -6.51
N GLU A 70 13.34 6.18 -5.55
CA GLU A 70 14.74 6.51 -5.80
C GLU A 70 15.49 5.35 -6.43
N GLU A 71 15.06 4.11 -6.15
CA GLU A 71 15.64 2.89 -6.73
C GLU A 71 15.02 2.54 -8.10
N ASN A 72 14.21 3.43 -8.66
CA ASN A 72 13.59 3.30 -9.99
C ASN A 72 12.55 2.19 -10.13
N PHE A 73 11.97 1.71 -9.03
CA PHE A 73 10.81 0.82 -9.11
C PHE A 73 9.56 1.60 -9.47
N SER A 74 8.74 1.06 -10.36
CA SER A 74 7.58 1.74 -10.92
C SER A 74 6.24 1.05 -10.66
N PHE A 75 6.19 -0.01 -9.86
CA PHE A 75 4.91 -0.64 -9.52
C PHE A 75 3.99 0.34 -8.77
N LYS A 76 2.69 0.04 -8.80
CA LYS A 76 1.70 0.93 -8.19
C LYS A 76 1.77 0.88 -6.66
N ILE A 77 1.65 2.04 -6.03
CA ILE A 77 1.64 2.16 -4.57
C ILE A 77 0.43 2.96 -4.13
N MET A 78 -0.37 2.36 -3.25
CA MET A 78 -1.51 2.99 -2.59
C MET A 78 -1.14 3.25 -1.13
N LEU A 79 -1.14 4.51 -0.73
CA LEU A 79 -1.01 4.86 0.68
C LEU A 79 -2.39 4.90 1.32
N LEU A 80 -2.59 4.12 2.38
CA LEU A 80 -3.87 3.98 3.07
C LEU A 80 -3.68 4.35 4.54
N THR A 81 -4.36 5.40 5.02
CA THR A 81 -4.10 5.95 6.34
C THR A 81 -5.36 6.44 7.05
N PHE A 82 -5.35 6.41 8.39
CA PHE A 82 -6.38 7.09 9.19
C PHE A 82 -6.20 8.62 9.20
N TYR A 83 -5.02 9.12 8.87
CA TYR A 83 -4.67 10.54 8.92
C TYR A 83 -4.66 11.16 7.53
N ALA A 84 -5.82 11.09 6.86
CA ALA A 84 -5.97 11.57 5.50
C ALA A 84 -6.21 13.08 5.46
N SER A 85 -5.15 13.85 5.62
CA SER A 85 -5.17 15.30 5.45
C SER A 85 -4.61 15.70 4.09
N ASP A 86 -4.90 16.91 3.64
CA ASP A 86 -4.33 17.44 2.40
C ASP A 86 -2.81 17.51 2.46
N LEU A 87 -2.25 17.81 3.65
CA LEU A 87 -0.80 17.83 3.83
C LEU A 87 -0.17 16.46 3.55
N TYR A 88 -0.72 15.40 4.16
CA TYR A 88 -0.21 14.04 3.94
C TYR A 88 -0.45 13.56 2.51
N ARG A 89 -1.60 13.91 1.93
CA ARG A 89 -1.89 13.60 0.53
C ARG A 89 -0.84 14.22 -0.39
N ASN A 90 -0.53 15.49 -0.19
CA ASN A 90 0.45 16.19 -1.01
C ASN A 90 1.84 15.60 -0.86
N GLN A 91 2.25 15.25 0.37
CA GLN A 91 3.53 14.60 0.61
C GLN A 91 3.62 13.23 -0.07
N ALA A 92 2.55 12.42 0.03
CA ALA A 92 2.50 11.09 -0.57
C ALA A 92 2.59 11.18 -2.08
N MET A 93 1.79 12.05 -2.71
CA MET A 93 1.77 12.19 -4.16
C MET A 93 3.10 12.72 -4.70
N LYS A 94 3.73 13.67 -4.01
CA LYS A 94 5.06 14.16 -4.38
C LYS A 94 6.14 13.10 -4.23
N SER A 95 5.95 12.18 -3.29
CA SER A 95 6.90 11.10 -3.06
C SER A 95 6.73 9.93 -4.01
N GLY A 96 5.70 9.94 -4.85
CA GLY A 96 5.50 8.96 -5.91
C GLY A 96 4.36 7.97 -5.68
N ALA A 97 3.43 8.25 -4.74
CA ALA A 97 2.22 7.43 -4.58
C ALA A 97 1.32 7.56 -5.79
N ASP A 98 0.70 6.47 -6.19
CA ASP A 98 -0.31 6.47 -7.25
C ASP A 98 -1.69 6.75 -6.68
N PHE A 99 -1.95 6.33 -5.44
CA PHE A 99 -3.22 6.52 -4.76
C PHE A 99 -2.98 6.90 -3.30
N PHE A 100 -3.86 7.75 -2.78
CA PHE A 100 -3.88 8.12 -1.36
C PHE A 100 -5.31 8.02 -0.86
N PHE A 101 -5.56 7.09 0.06
CA PHE A 101 -6.92 6.80 0.56
C PHE A 101 -7.00 6.86 2.08
N SER A 102 -8.18 7.30 2.55
CA SER A 102 -8.55 7.26 3.96
C SER A 102 -9.05 5.86 4.33
N LYS A 103 -8.56 5.31 5.44
CA LYS A 103 -9.05 4.03 5.97
C LYS A 103 -10.52 4.11 6.39
N VAL A 104 -11.00 5.30 6.74
CA VAL A 104 -12.38 5.51 7.17
C VAL A 104 -13.32 5.71 5.98
N ASP A 105 -12.94 6.60 5.06
CA ASP A 105 -13.85 7.04 4.00
C ASP A 105 -13.70 6.29 2.69
N ASP A 106 -12.51 5.76 2.41
CA ASP A 106 -12.17 5.27 1.08
C ASP A 106 -11.89 3.76 1.02
N PHE A 107 -11.95 3.05 2.15
CA PHE A 107 -11.62 1.63 2.20
C PHE A 107 -12.38 0.80 1.17
N GLU A 108 -13.67 1.08 1.01
CA GLU A 108 -14.54 0.35 0.09
C GLU A 108 -14.28 0.65 -1.37
N LYS A 109 -13.50 1.69 -1.66
CA LYS A 109 -13.10 2.04 -3.02
C LYS A 109 -11.93 1.19 -3.54
N ILE A 110 -11.23 0.49 -2.65
CA ILE A 110 -10.04 -0.28 -3.02
C ILE A 110 -10.34 -1.36 -4.06
N PRO A 111 -11.39 -2.18 -3.92
CA PRO A 111 -11.71 -3.19 -4.93
C PRO A 111 -11.94 -2.58 -6.32
N GLU A 112 -12.60 -1.43 -6.38
CA GLU A 112 -12.88 -0.72 -7.63
C GLU A 112 -11.58 -0.25 -8.31
N VAL A 113 -10.65 0.30 -7.53
CA VAL A 113 -9.33 0.70 -8.04
C VAL A 113 -8.57 -0.51 -8.59
N ILE A 114 -8.60 -1.62 -7.88
CA ILE A 114 -7.93 -2.85 -8.32
C ILE A 114 -8.55 -3.36 -9.62
N ASP A 115 -9.88 -3.35 -9.73
CA ASP A 115 -10.57 -3.74 -10.96
C ASP A 115 -10.11 -2.89 -12.14
N ASP A 116 -9.97 -1.58 -11.94
CA ASP A 116 -9.48 -0.66 -12.97
C ASP A 116 -8.04 -0.98 -13.38
N LEU A 117 -7.19 -1.37 -12.43
CA LEU A 117 -5.79 -1.74 -12.70
C LEU A 117 -5.67 -3.08 -13.43
N LEU A 118 -6.68 -3.94 -13.33
CA LEU A 118 -6.67 -5.26 -13.96
C LEU A 118 -7.07 -5.24 -15.44
N ILE A 119 -7.55 -4.13 -15.94
CA ILE A 119 -7.97 -3.98 -17.34
C ILE A 119 -6.79 -3.93 -18.31
#